data_7f69f54ff808c26f629d5df58b79ab80
#
_entry.id   7f69f54ff808c26f629d5df58b79ab80
#
_cell.length_a   1.000
_cell.length_b   1.000
_cell.length_c   1.000
_cell.angle_alpha   90.00
_cell.angle_beta   90.00
_cell.angle_gamma   90.00
#
_symmetry.space_group_name_H-M   'P 1'
#
loop_
_entity.id
_entity.type
_entity.pdbx_description
1 polymer ?
#
loop_
_entity_poly.entity_id
_entity_poly.type
_entity_poly.pdbx_seq_one_letter_code
_entity_poly.pdbx_strand_id
1 'polypeptide(L)'
;RSPSRGLGDVYKRQENTNLFTIRVKDSSPDTAYRVLQSVITNYPEVAEYIIGATTLTVVDDSGVPVSPINSQDAVHAGMIGAAAGLAVALLLIFIYVRTRKTIRQAEDVKKLTNATFLGNLPEAKIKKRSNVKEQTITICNPKVPDSFKEAMQLIRTRTEDGLGKADCPVLLVTSSVPGEGKTTVAVNLAEAFAKKKYRVVLLDGDLRNPSVLKCIGLSERKGRGIIGVLKGQISLDEALTDYRDLSLKILPGVGSTQNPAGLLRSARMKTLIEELKEDADLLIIDTPPCGVLSDASLLGLSLIHISEPTRRTPI
;
A
#
# COMPACT_ATOMS: atom_id res chain seq x y z
N ARG A 1 -22.11 -30.00 -37.16
CA ARG A 1 -22.60 -31.23 -36.49
C ARG A 1 -24.00 -30.93 -36.00
N SER A 2 -25.03 -31.49 -36.71
CA SER A 2 -26.43 -31.40 -36.31
C SER A 2 -26.63 -32.10 -34.97
N PRO A 3 -27.37 -31.53 -34.02
CA PRO A 3 -27.78 -32.30 -32.86
C PRO A 3 -28.74 -33.37 -33.32
N SER A 4 -28.43 -34.61 -32.96
CA SER A 4 -29.29 -35.77 -33.17
C SER A 4 -30.66 -35.50 -32.53
N ARG A 5 -31.72 -35.46 -33.34
CA ARG A 5 -33.09 -35.51 -32.87
C ARG A 5 -33.30 -36.87 -32.20
N GLY A 6 -33.16 -36.89 -30.90
CA GLY A 6 -33.49 -38.05 -30.09
C GLY A 6 -35.00 -38.06 -29.86
N LEU A 7 -35.74 -38.93 -30.54
CA LEU A 7 -37.03 -39.39 -30.03
C LEU A 7 -36.74 -40.12 -28.70
N GLY A 8 -36.81 -39.40 -27.58
CA GLY A 8 -36.57 -39.97 -26.28
C GLY A 8 -37.81 -40.68 -25.77
N ASP A 9 -37.56 -41.87 -25.30
CA ASP A 9 -38.40 -42.78 -24.53
C ASP A 9 -39.91 -42.56 -24.53
N VAL A 10 -40.55 -43.34 -25.40
CA VAL A 10 -41.96 -43.15 -25.71
C VAL A 10 -42.88 -44.09 -24.94
N TYR A 11 -42.36 -45.02 -24.10
CA TYR A 11 -43.25 -46.04 -23.58
C TYR A 11 -42.97 -46.41 -22.13
N LYS A 12 -43.93 -46.18 -21.24
CA LYS A 12 -43.98 -46.79 -19.92
C LYS A 12 -45.35 -47.46 -19.71
N ARG A 13 -45.39 -48.78 -19.79
CA ARG A 13 -46.57 -49.57 -19.44
C ARG A 13 -46.65 -49.59 -17.90
N GLN A 14 -47.81 -49.19 -17.36
CA GLN A 14 -48.10 -49.44 -15.96
C GLN A 14 -48.49 -50.92 -15.80
N GLU A 15 -47.81 -51.61 -14.88
CA GLU A 15 -48.12 -53.03 -14.58
C GLU A 15 -49.60 -53.13 -14.13
N ASN A 16 -50.35 -54.12 -14.72
CA ASN A 16 -51.75 -54.40 -14.44
C ASN A 16 -52.79 -53.37 -14.89
N THR A 17 -52.51 -52.48 -15.86
CA THR A 17 -53.49 -51.61 -16.47
C THR A 17 -53.38 -51.62 -17.98
N ASN A 18 -54.53 -51.42 -18.69
CA ASN A 18 -54.55 -51.23 -20.14
C ASN A 18 -54.21 -49.79 -20.56
N LEU A 19 -53.59 -49.01 -19.66
CA LEU A 19 -53.18 -47.63 -19.89
C LEU A 19 -51.72 -47.59 -20.30
N PHE A 20 -51.43 -46.79 -21.33
CA PHE A 20 -50.06 -46.45 -21.69
C PHE A 20 -49.89 -44.91 -21.84
N THR A 21 -48.76 -44.41 -21.54
CA THR A 21 -48.43 -42.97 -21.60
C THR A 21 -47.43 -42.73 -22.71
N ILE A 22 -47.78 -41.86 -23.66
CA ILE A 22 -46.87 -41.39 -24.69
C ILE A 22 -46.28 -40.04 -24.24
N ARG A 23 -44.98 -39.92 -24.25
CA ARG A 23 -44.28 -38.67 -23.94
C ARG A 23 -43.40 -38.27 -25.11
N VAL A 24 -43.62 -37.06 -25.63
CA VAL A 24 -42.82 -36.47 -26.70
C VAL A 24 -42.00 -35.32 -26.10
N LYS A 25 -40.72 -35.27 -26.37
CA LYS A 25 -39.81 -34.18 -25.96
C LYS A 25 -39.24 -33.53 -27.21
N ASP A 26 -39.42 -32.23 -27.34
CA ASP A 26 -38.80 -31.40 -28.39
C ASP A 26 -38.37 -30.05 -27.80
N SER A 27 -37.54 -29.34 -28.53
CA SER A 27 -37.12 -27.99 -28.20
C SER A 27 -38.23 -26.93 -28.39
N SER A 28 -39.24 -27.27 -29.22
CA SER A 28 -40.40 -26.42 -29.49
C SER A 28 -41.69 -27.08 -28.96
N PRO A 29 -42.48 -26.37 -28.15
CA PRO A 29 -43.79 -26.87 -27.66
C PRO A 29 -44.73 -27.28 -28.76
N ASP A 30 -44.80 -26.47 -29.82
CA ASP A 30 -45.69 -26.73 -30.97
C ASP A 30 -45.29 -27.99 -31.75
N THR A 31 -43.99 -28.20 -31.93
CA THR A 31 -43.44 -29.37 -32.60
C THR A 31 -43.70 -30.61 -31.76
N ALA A 32 -43.47 -30.56 -30.46
CA ALA A 32 -43.77 -31.67 -29.56
C ALA A 32 -45.24 -32.06 -29.59
N TYR A 33 -46.15 -31.09 -29.58
CA TYR A 33 -47.59 -31.32 -29.64
C TYR A 33 -47.99 -31.88 -30.98
N ARG A 34 -47.55 -31.37 -32.14
CA ARG A 34 -47.81 -31.88 -33.46
C ARG A 34 -47.36 -33.33 -33.64
N VAL A 35 -46.20 -33.68 -33.16
CA VAL A 35 -45.67 -35.05 -33.17
C VAL A 35 -46.56 -35.94 -32.29
N LEU A 36 -46.93 -35.48 -31.10
CA LEU A 36 -47.87 -36.24 -30.24
C LEU A 36 -49.24 -36.51 -30.93
N GLN A 37 -49.82 -35.46 -31.52
CA GLN A 37 -51.07 -35.56 -32.25
C GLN A 37 -50.95 -36.51 -33.46
N SER A 38 -49.84 -36.43 -34.20
CA SER A 38 -49.57 -37.36 -35.31
C SER A 38 -49.49 -38.81 -34.86
N VAL A 39 -48.88 -39.07 -33.71
CA VAL A 39 -48.82 -40.41 -33.13
C VAL A 39 -50.18 -40.87 -32.69
N ILE A 40 -50.96 -40.04 -31.98
CA ILE A 40 -52.31 -40.37 -31.54
C ILE A 40 -53.20 -40.71 -32.71
N THR A 41 -53.14 -39.97 -33.84
CA THR A 41 -53.95 -40.14 -35.00
C THR A 41 -53.62 -41.43 -35.81
N ASN A 42 -52.34 -41.75 -35.95
CA ASN A 42 -51.91 -42.87 -36.78
C ASN A 42 -51.69 -44.18 -35.98
N TYR A 43 -51.56 -44.10 -34.63
CA TYR A 43 -51.32 -45.29 -33.80
C TYR A 43 -52.46 -46.32 -33.83
N PRO A 44 -53.74 -45.93 -33.87
CA PRO A 44 -54.86 -46.94 -33.92
C PRO A 44 -54.77 -47.87 -35.11
N GLU A 45 -54.42 -47.32 -36.28
CA GLU A 45 -54.35 -48.10 -37.54
C GLU A 45 -53.20 -49.14 -37.47
N VAL A 46 -52.07 -48.74 -36.90
CA VAL A 46 -50.92 -49.62 -36.71
C VAL A 46 -51.17 -50.65 -35.59
N ALA A 47 -51.90 -50.26 -34.53
CA ALA A 47 -52.25 -51.17 -33.45
C ALA A 47 -53.25 -52.23 -33.88
N GLU A 48 -54.20 -51.86 -34.67
CA GLU A 48 -55.20 -52.82 -35.26
C GLU A 48 -54.51 -53.87 -36.15
N TYR A 49 -53.49 -53.46 -36.89
CA TYR A 49 -52.72 -54.38 -37.74
C TYR A 49 -51.90 -55.39 -36.92
N ILE A 50 -51.38 -54.98 -35.74
CA ILE A 50 -50.47 -55.82 -34.93
C ILE A 50 -51.23 -56.67 -33.92
N ILE A 51 -52.25 -56.12 -33.27
CA ILE A 51 -52.88 -56.68 -32.06
C ILE A 51 -54.31 -57.19 -32.39
N GLY A 52 -54.89 -56.82 -33.55
CA GLY A 52 -56.26 -57.07 -33.92
C GLY A 52 -57.21 -55.94 -33.52
N ALA A 53 -58.50 -56.13 -33.69
CA ALA A 53 -59.54 -55.11 -33.46
C ALA A 53 -59.45 -54.56 -32.03
N THR A 54 -58.87 -53.38 -31.92
CA THR A 54 -58.59 -52.68 -30.63
C THR A 54 -59.06 -51.23 -30.73
N THR A 55 -59.90 -50.81 -29.79
CA THR A 55 -60.30 -49.40 -29.66
C THR A 55 -59.42 -48.69 -28.72
N LEU A 56 -58.78 -47.58 -29.18
CA LEU A 56 -57.98 -46.70 -28.38
C LEU A 56 -58.79 -45.48 -28.01
N THR A 57 -58.83 -45.19 -26.70
CA THR A 57 -59.47 -44.01 -26.17
C THR A 57 -58.45 -43.11 -25.56
N VAL A 58 -58.33 -41.85 -26.01
CA VAL A 58 -57.47 -40.85 -25.36
C VAL A 58 -58.13 -40.47 -24.05
N VAL A 59 -57.40 -40.76 -22.93
CA VAL A 59 -57.89 -40.49 -21.56
C VAL A 59 -57.52 -39.08 -21.10
N ASP A 60 -56.39 -38.64 -21.54
CA ASP A 60 -55.91 -37.28 -21.20
C ASP A 60 -55.07 -36.73 -22.34
N ASP A 61 -55.41 -35.53 -22.80
CA ASP A 61 -54.61 -34.73 -23.74
C ASP A 61 -54.18 -33.43 -23.05
N SER A 62 -52.93 -33.37 -22.67
CA SER A 62 -52.36 -32.25 -21.94
C SER A 62 -52.25 -30.94 -22.74
N GLY A 63 -52.63 -30.97 -24.07
CA GLY A 63 -52.52 -29.80 -24.95
C GLY A 63 -51.08 -29.36 -25.21
N VAL A 64 -50.93 -28.14 -25.71
CA VAL A 64 -49.59 -27.56 -25.97
C VAL A 64 -48.91 -27.20 -24.66
N PRO A 65 -47.67 -27.70 -24.40
CA PRO A 65 -46.95 -27.40 -23.15
C PRO A 65 -46.68 -25.91 -22.98
N VAL A 66 -47.03 -25.33 -21.84
CA VAL A 66 -46.82 -23.91 -21.50
C VAL A 66 -45.55 -23.66 -20.74
N SER A 67 -44.90 -24.72 -20.21
CA SER A 67 -43.65 -24.60 -19.50
C SER A 67 -42.65 -25.69 -19.86
N PRO A 68 -41.36 -25.40 -19.92
CA PRO A 68 -40.32 -26.40 -20.18
C PRO A 68 -40.15 -27.36 -18.97
N ILE A 69 -39.88 -28.64 -19.26
CA ILE A 69 -39.62 -29.67 -18.24
C ILE A 69 -38.33 -29.35 -17.42
N ASN A 70 -37.37 -28.70 -18.08
CA ASN A 70 -36.11 -28.25 -17.47
C ASN A 70 -36.12 -26.71 -17.43
N SER A 71 -36.94 -26.11 -16.59
CA SER A 71 -36.78 -24.69 -16.28
C SER A 71 -35.47 -24.50 -15.52
N GLN A 72 -34.46 -23.94 -16.17
CA GLN A 72 -33.27 -23.45 -15.44
C GLN A 72 -33.74 -22.28 -14.60
N ASP A 73 -33.78 -22.47 -13.30
CA ASP A 73 -34.09 -21.42 -12.36
C ASP A 73 -32.96 -20.38 -12.43
N ALA A 74 -33.17 -19.28 -13.16
CA ALA A 74 -32.19 -18.22 -13.38
C ALA A 74 -31.68 -17.67 -12.02
N VAL A 75 -32.51 -17.71 -11.00
CA VAL A 75 -32.18 -17.30 -9.65
C VAL A 75 -31.15 -18.26 -9.03
N HIS A 76 -31.32 -19.57 -9.14
CA HIS A 76 -30.33 -20.55 -8.64
C HIS A 76 -29.00 -20.46 -9.40
N ALA A 77 -29.04 -20.31 -10.73
CA ALA A 77 -27.82 -20.12 -11.52
C ALA A 77 -27.11 -18.83 -11.15
N GLY A 78 -27.88 -17.74 -10.93
CA GLY A 78 -27.34 -16.47 -10.44
C GLY A 78 -26.69 -16.58 -9.06
N MET A 79 -27.31 -17.25 -8.10
CA MET A 79 -26.75 -17.48 -6.76
C MET A 79 -25.47 -18.30 -6.80
N ILE A 80 -25.41 -19.36 -7.60
CA ILE A 80 -24.19 -20.17 -7.75
C ILE A 80 -23.07 -19.34 -8.39
N GLY A 81 -23.39 -18.54 -9.43
CA GLY A 81 -22.44 -17.63 -10.07
C GLY A 81 -21.89 -16.57 -9.09
N ALA A 82 -22.76 -15.98 -8.29
CA ALA A 82 -22.36 -15.00 -7.27
C ALA A 82 -21.46 -15.63 -6.19
N ALA A 83 -21.80 -16.82 -5.69
CA ALA A 83 -20.98 -17.53 -4.70
C ALA A 83 -19.60 -17.91 -5.25
N ALA A 84 -19.54 -18.40 -6.49
CA ALA A 84 -18.28 -18.71 -7.17
C ALA A 84 -17.43 -17.46 -7.40
N GLY A 85 -18.05 -16.35 -7.86
CA GLY A 85 -17.36 -15.07 -8.04
C GLY A 85 -16.79 -14.51 -6.73
N LEU A 86 -17.55 -14.60 -5.63
CA LEU A 86 -17.08 -14.20 -4.30
C LEU A 86 -15.89 -15.04 -3.84
N ALA A 87 -15.94 -16.36 -4.03
CA ALA A 87 -14.84 -17.25 -3.66
C ALA A 87 -13.55 -16.93 -4.43
N VAL A 88 -13.65 -16.66 -5.74
CA VAL A 88 -12.50 -16.24 -6.56
C VAL A 88 -11.95 -14.89 -6.10
N ALA A 89 -12.81 -13.90 -5.80
CA ALA A 89 -12.40 -12.60 -5.32
C ALA A 89 -11.66 -12.71 -3.97
N LEU A 90 -12.18 -13.49 -3.03
CA LEU A 90 -11.52 -13.75 -1.73
C LEU A 90 -10.17 -14.45 -1.90
N LEU A 91 -10.07 -15.41 -2.82
CA LEU A 91 -8.81 -16.08 -3.13
C LEU A 91 -7.77 -15.09 -3.69
N LEU A 92 -8.16 -14.23 -4.61
CA LEU A 92 -7.27 -13.20 -5.18
C LEU A 92 -6.82 -12.20 -4.12
N ILE A 93 -7.73 -11.73 -3.24
CA ILE A 93 -7.40 -10.86 -2.11
C ILE A 93 -6.42 -11.57 -1.17
N PHE A 94 -6.66 -12.85 -0.84
CA PHE A 94 -5.79 -13.64 0.01
C PHE A 94 -4.38 -13.76 -0.58
N ILE A 95 -4.26 -14.10 -1.86
CA ILE A 95 -2.97 -14.17 -2.57
C ILE A 95 -2.28 -12.80 -2.55
N TYR A 96 -3.02 -11.72 -2.85
CA TYR A 96 -2.49 -10.36 -2.84
C TYR A 96 -1.95 -9.95 -1.47
N VAL A 97 -2.69 -10.22 -0.39
CA VAL A 97 -2.25 -9.92 0.98
C VAL A 97 -1.05 -10.78 1.38
N ARG A 98 -1.01 -12.05 0.96
CA ARG A 98 0.08 -12.99 1.28
C ARG A 98 1.39 -12.64 0.56
N THR A 99 1.30 -12.11 -0.65
CA THR A 99 2.49 -11.73 -1.45
C THR A 99 3.06 -10.37 -1.05
N ARG A 100 2.27 -9.49 -0.43
CA ARG A 100 2.73 -8.19 0.07
C ARG A 100 3.50 -8.36 1.38
N LYS A 101 4.84 -8.25 1.30
CA LYS A 101 5.71 -8.18 2.48
C LYS A 101 5.57 -6.79 3.11
N THR A 102 4.63 -6.62 4.03
CA THR A 102 4.44 -5.38 4.78
C THR A 102 4.98 -5.58 6.20
N ILE A 103 5.85 -4.68 6.64
CA ILE A 103 6.35 -4.64 8.02
C ILE A 103 5.19 -4.18 8.91
N ARG A 104 4.70 -5.04 9.80
CA ARG A 104 3.61 -4.74 10.75
C ARG A 104 4.06 -4.80 12.20
N GLN A 105 5.08 -5.57 12.49
CA GLN A 105 5.60 -5.81 13.84
C GLN A 105 7.12 -5.59 13.90
N ALA A 106 7.64 -5.34 15.09
CA ALA A 106 9.07 -5.14 15.33
C ALA A 106 9.93 -6.35 14.90
N GLU A 107 9.37 -7.56 15.05
CA GLU A 107 9.99 -8.81 14.64
C GLU A 107 10.17 -8.92 13.12
N ASP A 108 9.27 -8.31 12.35
CA ASP A 108 9.36 -8.32 10.88
C ASP A 108 10.57 -7.52 10.40
N VAL A 109 10.93 -6.43 11.10
CA VAL A 109 12.13 -5.64 10.79
C VAL A 109 13.37 -6.51 10.91
N LYS A 110 13.53 -7.24 12.01
CA LYS A 110 14.68 -8.13 12.25
C LYS A 110 14.76 -9.28 11.24
N LYS A 111 13.61 -9.79 10.76
CA LYS A 111 13.55 -10.89 9.79
C LYS A 111 13.78 -10.46 8.35
N LEU A 112 13.38 -9.24 8.00
CA LEU A 112 13.40 -8.74 6.63
C LEU A 112 14.61 -7.86 6.33
N THR A 113 15.24 -7.30 7.36
CA THR A 113 16.39 -6.41 7.24
C THR A 113 17.43 -6.74 8.30
N ASN A 114 18.72 -6.48 8.03
CA ASN A 114 19.79 -6.56 9.05
C ASN A 114 19.86 -5.28 9.89
N ALA A 115 18.77 -4.49 9.92
CA ALA A 115 18.76 -3.22 10.63
C ALA A 115 18.37 -3.39 12.10
N THR A 116 18.94 -2.56 12.98
CA THR A 116 18.59 -2.49 14.39
C THR A 116 17.23 -1.79 14.54
N PHE A 117 16.30 -2.41 15.26
CA PHE A 117 15.02 -1.80 15.59
C PHE A 117 15.17 -0.79 16.71
N LEU A 118 15.07 0.50 16.42
CA LEU A 118 15.22 1.59 17.38
C LEU A 118 13.96 1.84 18.20
N GLY A 119 12.77 1.65 17.64
CA GLY A 119 11.51 1.87 18.35
C GLY A 119 10.31 1.99 17.42
N ASN A 120 9.13 2.13 18.05
CA ASN A 120 7.88 2.43 17.38
C ASN A 120 7.36 3.78 17.86
N LEU A 121 7.00 4.66 16.95
CA LEU A 121 6.39 5.95 17.26
C LEU A 121 4.87 5.84 17.13
N PRO A 122 4.11 6.09 18.22
CA PRO A 122 2.67 6.15 18.12
C PRO A 122 2.23 7.37 17.31
N GLU A 123 1.07 7.27 16.66
CA GLU A 123 0.50 8.38 15.91
C GLU A 123 0.18 9.56 16.85
N ALA A 124 0.78 10.72 16.59
CA ALA A 124 0.52 11.93 17.34
C ALA A 124 -0.68 12.69 16.76
N LYS A 125 -1.88 12.46 17.30
CA LYS A 125 -3.10 13.22 16.93
C LYS A 125 -3.23 14.45 17.80
N ILE A 126 -3.03 15.63 17.22
CA ILE A 126 -3.33 16.90 17.88
C ILE A 126 -4.74 17.31 17.48
N LYS A 127 -5.66 17.48 18.47
CA LYS A 127 -7.03 17.96 18.21
C LYS A 127 -6.97 19.35 17.57
N LYS A 128 -7.39 19.45 16.31
CA LYS A 128 -7.50 20.72 15.59
C LYS A 128 -8.54 21.61 16.27
N ARG A 129 -8.12 22.70 16.91
CA ARG A 129 -9.01 23.82 17.22
C ARG A 129 -8.95 24.80 16.08
N SER A 130 -10.09 25.29 15.65
CA SER A 130 -10.41 25.99 14.40
C SER A 130 -9.58 27.25 14.03
N ASN A 131 -8.69 27.78 14.88
CA ASN A 131 -8.06 29.09 14.66
C ASN A 131 -6.56 29.18 14.96
N VAL A 132 -5.82 28.05 14.99
CA VAL A 132 -4.37 28.09 15.24
C VAL A 132 -3.63 27.61 14.01
N LYS A 133 -2.85 28.52 13.39
CA LYS A 133 -1.85 28.22 12.36
C LYS A 133 -1.02 27.00 12.79
N GLU A 134 -0.96 26.02 11.95
CA GLU A 134 -0.16 24.80 11.95
C GLU A 134 0.29 24.27 13.32
N GLN A 135 -0.36 23.23 13.80
CA GLN A 135 0.02 22.55 15.04
C GLN A 135 1.23 21.63 14.73
N THR A 136 2.40 22.06 15.13
CA THR A 136 3.65 21.31 14.92
C THR A 136 3.70 20.08 15.84
N ILE A 137 4.04 18.91 15.26
CA ILE A 137 4.27 17.67 16.03
C ILE A 137 5.73 17.65 16.46
N THR A 138 6.03 18.36 17.57
CA THR A 138 7.37 18.39 18.15
C THR A 138 7.29 18.06 19.64
N ILE A 139 8.34 17.43 20.20
CA ILE A 139 8.42 17.09 21.64
C ILE A 139 8.46 18.33 22.54
N CYS A 140 8.76 19.49 21.95
CA CYS A 140 8.69 20.78 22.64
C CYS A 140 7.27 21.35 22.70
N ASN A 141 6.33 20.80 21.92
CA ASN A 141 4.93 21.22 21.97
C ASN A 141 4.20 20.48 23.11
N PRO A 142 3.65 21.21 24.11
CA PRO A 142 2.97 20.58 25.25
C PRO A 142 1.71 19.80 24.85
N LYS A 143 1.12 20.08 23.68
CA LYS A 143 -0.09 19.40 23.17
C LYS A 143 0.17 18.04 22.53
N VAL A 144 1.43 17.70 22.29
CA VAL A 144 1.81 16.38 21.77
C VAL A 144 1.70 15.35 22.90
N PRO A 145 1.07 14.17 22.63
CA PRO A 145 0.88 13.13 23.64
C PRO A 145 2.21 12.69 24.31
N ASP A 146 2.16 12.42 25.59
CA ASP A 146 3.36 12.00 26.34
C ASP A 146 3.89 10.66 25.85
N SER A 147 3.01 9.74 25.41
CA SER A 147 3.42 8.48 24.77
C SER A 147 4.32 8.67 23.54
N PHE A 148 4.08 9.72 22.73
CA PHE A 148 4.96 10.06 21.62
C PHE A 148 6.31 10.61 22.11
N LYS A 149 6.28 11.48 23.14
CA LYS A 149 7.51 12.05 23.72
C LYS A 149 8.40 10.98 24.35
N GLU A 150 7.80 10.04 25.09
CA GLU A 150 8.49 8.90 25.69
C GLU A 150 9.10 7.97 24.63
N ALA A 151 8.33 7.63 23.60
CA ALA A 151 8.81 6.83 22.47
C ALA A 151 10.00 7.51 21.76
N MET A 152 9.93 8.83 21.57
CA MET A 152 11.03 9.60 20.98
C MET A 152 12.29 9.62 21.87
N GLN A 153 12.11 9.72 23.20
CA GLN A 153 13.21 9.61 24.15
C GLN A 153 13.91 8.24 24.09
N LEU A 154 13.11 7.16 23.99
CA LEU A 154 13.64 5.81 23.85
C LEU A 154 14.44 5.66 22.54
N ILE A 155 13.89 6.16 21.43
CA ILE A 155 14.57 6.14 20.13
C ILE A 155 15.86 6.94 20.19
N ARG A 156 15.86 8.14 20.81
CA ARG A 156 17.08 8.93 21.01
C ARG A 156 18.14 8.13 21.79
N THR A 157 17.78 7.51 22.91
CA THR A 157 18.73 6.72 23.71
C THR A 157 19.36 5.59 22.90
N ARG A 158 18.54 4.83 22.17
CA ARG A 158 19.04 3.74 21.32
C ARG A 158 19.88 4.24 20.13
N THR A 159 19.56 5.41 19.62
CA THR A 159 20.36 6.06 18.57
C THR A 159 21.71 6.47 19.15
N GLU A 160 21.73 7.10 20.34
CA GLU A 160 22.94 7.51 21.05
C GLU A 160 23.89 6.32 21.28
N ASP A 161 23.35 5.18 21.72
CA ASP A 161 24.11 3.94 21.90
C ASP A 161 24.74 3.42 20.59
N GLY A 162 24.11 3.73 19.45
CA GLY A 162 24.58 3.35 18.11
C GLY A 162 25.53 4.34 17.43
N LEU A 163 25.65 5.56 17.92
CA LEU A 163 26.44 6.65 17.26
C LEU A 163 27.95 6.46 17.47
N GLY A 164 28.58 5.48 17.60
CA GLY A 164 30.04 5.31 17.63
C GLY A 164 30.83 6.39 18.44
N LYS A 165 32.16 6.35 18.38
CA LYS A 165 33.06 7.24 19.11
C LYS A 165 33.61 8.41 18.26
N ALA A 166 32.89 8.84 17.24
CA ALA A 166 33.29 10.00 16.44
C ALA A 166 33.06 11.30 17.22
N ASP A 167 33.93 12.31 17.07
CA ASP A 167 33.79 13.60 17.74
C ASP A 167 32.47 14.28 17.39
N CYS A 168 32.06 14.24 16.12
CA CYS A 168 30.73 14.66 15.66
C CYS A 168 30.16 13.62 14.70
N PRO A 169 29.35 12.66 15.18
CA PRO A 169 28.70 11.72 14.34
C PRO A 169 27.63 12.39 13.44
N VAL A 170 27.42 11.82 12.25
CA VAL A 170 26.42 12.29 11.28
C VAL A 170 25.30 11.26 11.16
N LEU A 171 24.07 11.69 11.47
CA LEU A 171 22.87 10.87 11.41
C LEU A 171 22.03 11.25 10.19
N LEU A 172 21.88 10.33 9.24
CA LEU A 172 20.96 10.48 8.12
C LEU A 172 19.58 9.94 8.47
N VAL A 173 18.54 10.75 8.27
CA VAL A 173 17.15 10.34 8.44
C VAL A 173 16.48 10.27 7.08
N THR A 174 16.04 9.08 6.69
CA THR A 174 15.37 8.84 5.41
C THR A 174 14.13 7.96 5.59
N SER A 175 13.38 7.74 4.50
CA SER A 175 12.20 6.88 4.47
C SER A 175 12.14 6.11 3.15
N SER A 176 11.29 5.08 3.08
CA SER A 176 11.09 4.33 1.84
C SER A 176 10.24 5.11 0.84
N VAL A 177 9.18 5.78 1.32
CA VAL A 177 8.24 6.54 0.51
C VAL A 177 7.98 7.93 1.11
N PRO A 178 7.44 8.88 0.32
CA PRO A 178 7.02 10.19 0.83
C PRO A 178 5.91 10.05 1.89
N GLY A 179 5.90 10.95 2.89
CA GLY A 179 4.81 11.02 3.87
C GLY A 179 4.94 10.07 5.08
N GLU A 180 6.02 9.29 5.22
CA GLU A 180 6.26 8.39 6.37
C GLU A 180 6.73 9.10 7.65
N GLY A 181 6.87 10.43 7.63
CA GLY A 181 7.23 11.22 8.81
C GLY A 181 8.73 11.39 9.05
N LYS A 182 9.60 11.13 8.05
CA LYS A 182 11.07 11.31 8.17
C LYS A 182 11.47 12.65 8.78
N THR A 183 10.96 13.77 8.24
CA THR A 183 11.24 15.13 8.75
C THR A 183 10.74 15.32 10.18
N THR A 184 9.56 14.76 10.52
CA THR A 184 9.06 14.78 11.90
C THR A 184 10.00 14.05 12.83
N VAL A 185 10.52 12.88 12.42
CA VAL A 185 11.51 12.13 13.20
C VAL A 185 12.82 12.90 13.33
N ALA A 186 13.36 13.45 12.24
CA ALA A 186 14.60 14.23 12.25
C ALA A 186 14.53 15.43 13.20
N VAL A 187 13.46 16.22 13.10
CA VAL A 187 13.21 17.37 13.98
C VAL A 187 13.12 16.95 15.45
N ASN A 188 12.32 15.93 15.75
CA ASN A 188 12.11 15.49 17.13
C ASN A 188 13.36 14.82 17.74
N LEU A 189 14.17 14.13 16.95
CA LEU A 189 15.48 13.65 17.39
C LEU A 189 16.42 14.82 17.70
N ALA A 190 16.50 15.82 16.82
CA ALA A 190 17.32 17.00 17.03
C ALA A 190 16.91 17.73 18.33
N GLU A 191 15.62 17.94 18.56
CA GLU A 191 15.10 18.51 19.82
C GLU A 191 15.45 17.62 21.03
N ALA A 192 15.34 16.29 20.90
CA ALA A 192 15.60 15.37 22.00
C ALA A 192 17.09 15.35 22.41
N PHE A 193 18.01 15.39 21.46
CA PHE A 193 19.45 15.51 21.73
C PHE A 193 19.81 16.89 22.30
N ALA A 194 19.26 17.97 21.72
CA ALA A 194 19.52 19.32 22.22
C ALA A 194 19.01 19.52 23.66
N LYS A 195 17.91 18.92 24.07
CA LYS A 195 17.44 18.87 25.47
C LYS A 195 18.43 18.17 26.42
N LYS A 196 19.27 17.28 25.90
CA LYS A 196 20.37 16.63 26.62
C LYS A 196 21.67 17.42 26.60
N LYS A 197 21.60 18.67 26.12
CA LYS A 197 22.75 19.60 26.04
C LYS A 197 23.77 19.28 24.95
N TYR A 198 23.46 18.39 24.00
CA TYR A 198 24.22 18.26 22.79
C TYR A 198 24.12 19.54 21.96
N ARG A 199 25.21 20.00 21.37
CA ARG A 199 25.18 21.00 20.29
C ARG A 199 24.78 20.29 19.01
N VAL A 200 23.56 20.51 18.58
CA VAL A 200 22.98 19.80 17.42
C VAL A 200 22.84 20.74 16.25
N VAL A 201 23.23 20.28 15.08
CA VAL A 201 22.85 20.93 13.81
C VAL A 201 21.88 20.03 13.06
N LEU A 202 20.73 20.59 12.66
CA LEU A 202 19.75 19.95 11.80
C LEU A 202 19.82 20.55 10.40
N LEU A 203 20.23 19.74 9.42
CA LEU A 203 20.32 20.11 8.02
C LEU A 203 19.12 19.58 7.25
N ASP A 204 18.39 20.45 6.54
CA ASP A 204 17.35 20.05 5.57
C ASP A 204 18.02 19.74 4.23
N GLY A 205 18.28 18.46 3.98
CA GLY A 205 18.90 17.95 2.77
C GLY A 205 17.89 17.54 1.68
N ASP A 206 16.57 17.65 1.95
CA ASP A 206 15.54 17.45 0.93
C ASP A 206 15.39 18.72 0.08
N LEU A 207 16.36 18.98 -0.78
CA LEU A 207 16.38 20.19 -1.63
C LEU A 207 15.24 20.24 -2.67
N ARG A 208 14.50 19.14 -2.83
CA ARG A 208 13.34 19.06 -3.73
C ARG A 208 12.06 19.51 -3.07
N ASN A 209 11.88 19.13 -1.82
CA ASN A 209 10.69 19.45 -1.03
C ASN A 209 11.07 19.74 0.43
N PRO A 210 11.81 20.86 0.66
CA PRO A 210 12.25 21.21 2.00
C PRO A 210 11.06 21.35 2.94
N SER A 211 11.15 20.76 4.12
CA SER A 211 10.00 20.67 5.02
C SER A 211 10.33 20.88 6.51
N VAL A 212 11.59 21.04 6.86
CA VAL A 212 12.03 21.24 8.25
C VAL A 212 11.39 22.50 8.85
N LEU A 213 11.47 23.65 8.18
CA LEU A 213 10.89 24.91 8.71
C LEU A 213 9.38 24.79 8.89
N LYS A 214 8.69 24.18 7.94
CA LYS A 214 7.25 23.92 8.04
C LYS A 214 6.92 23.00 9.21
N CYS A 215 7.71 21.95 9.43
CA CYS A 215 7.52 20.99 10.51
C CYS A 215 7.63 21.66 11.89
N ILE A 216 8.46 22.67 12.04
CA ILE A 216 8.68 23.42 13.29
C ILE A 216 7.83 24.69 13.40
N GLY A 217 7.05 25.03 12.38
CA GLY A 217 6.18 26.21 12.35
C GLY A 217 6.93 27.53 12.15
N LEU A 218 8.11 27.52 11.55
CA LEU A 218 8.86 28.72 11.18
C LEU A 218 8.62 29.09 9.71
N SER A 219 8.65 30.40 9.44
CA SER A 219 8.51 30.93 8.08
C SER A 219 9.86 30.93 7.38
N GLU A 220 9.84 30.63 6.09
CA GLU A 220 11.03 30.72 5.24
C GLU A 220 11.52 32.17 5.12
N ARG A 221 12.84 32.37 5.23
CA ARG A 221 13.50 33.63 4.90
C ARG A 221 14.14 33.47 3.52
N LYS A 222 13.62 34.20 2.52
CA LYS A 222 14.11 34.11 1.14
C LYS A 222 15.62 34.24 1.05
N GLY A 223 16.27 33.30 0.35
CA GLY A 223 17.70 33.27 0.12
C GLY A 223 18.55 32.79 1.30
N ARG A 224 17.98 32.59 2.49
CA ARG A 224 18.73 32.15 3.68
C ARG A 224 18.50 30.64 3.90
N GLY A 225 19.32 29.84 3.24
CA GLY A 225 19.29 28.38 3.38
C GLY A 225 20.45 27.71 2.66
N ILE A 226 20.50 26.41 2.75
CA ILE A 226 21.61 25.58 2.21
C ILE A 226 21.90 25.86 0.74
N ILE A 227 20.88 26.10 -0.09
CA ILE A 227 21.07 26.35 -1.53
C ILE A 227 21.87 27.65 -1.75
N GLY A 228 21.63 28.69 -0.94
CA GLY A 228 22.40 29.94 -0.98
C GLY A 228 23.86 29.72 -0.60
N VAL A 229 24.13 28.93 0.45
CA VAL A 229 25.47 28.56 0.91
C VAL A 229 26.23 27.74 -0.15
N LEU A 230 25.57 26.73 -0.72
CA LEU A 230 26.18 25.88 -1.75
C LEU A 230 26.49 26.61 -3.04
N LYS A 231 25.75 27.68 -3.36
CA LYS A 231 25.99 28.56 -4.51
C LYS A 231 27.00 29.70 -4.19
N GLY A 232 27.45 29.82 -2.93
CA GLY A 232 28.33 30.88 -2.50
C GLY A 232 27.68 32.29 -2.44
N GLN A 233 26.36 32.34 -2.31
CA GLN A 233 25.58 33.59 -2.31
C GLN A 233 25.48 34.20 -0.90
N ILE A 234 25.55 33.36 0.13
CA ILE A 234 25.54 33.78 1.55
C ILE A 234 26.53 32.94 2.35
N SER A 235 26.94 33.45 3.50
CA SER A 235 27.77 32.70 4.46
C SER A 235 26.95 31.63 5.20
N LEU A 236 27.64 30.65 5.79
CA LEU A 236 27.01 29.63 6.63
C LEU A 236 26.30 30.24 7.84
N ASP A 237 26.95 31.19 8.53
CA ASP A 237 26.40 31.86 9.71
C ASP A 237 25.10 32.63 9.40
N GLU A 238 25.01 33.25 8.21
CA GLU A 238 23.77 33.94 7.77
C GLU A 238 22.63 32.98 7.46
N ALA A 239 22.94 31.74 7.09
CA ALA A 239 21.96 30.71 6.74
C ALA A 239 21.49 29.95 7.98
N LEU A 240 22.33 29.75 8.97
CA LEU A 240 21.99 29.07 10.21
C LEU A 240 20.94 29.85 11.02
N THR A 241 20.02 29.13 11.61
CA THR A 241 18.95 29.69 12.44
C THR A 241 18.94 28.96 13.78
N ASP A 242 19.12 29.73 14.87
CA ASP A 242 18.97 29.19 16.22
C ASP A 242 17.49 28.83 16.47
N TYR A 243 17.29 27.70 17.11
CA TYR A 243 15.93 27.19 17.35
C TYR A 243 15.62 27.17 18.84
N ARG A 244 14.75 28.08 19.28
CA ARG A 244 14.32 28.26 20.69
C ARG A 244 15.53 28.47 21.62
N ASP A 245 15.34 28.20 22.90
CA ASP A 245 16.40 28.22 23.92
C ASP A 245 17.11 26.86 24.01
N LEU A 246 17.32 26.21 22.89
CA LEU A 246 17.99 24.91 22.75
C LEU A 246 19.35 25.09 22.06
N SER A 247 20.29 24.21 22.40
CA SER A 247 21.57 24.11 21.66
C SER A 247 21.34 23.44 20.30
N LEU A 248 20.40 23.98 19.50
CA LEU A 248 19.96 23.46 18.19
C LEU A 248 20.01 24.57 17.15
N LYS A 249 20.88 24.40 16.16
CA LYS A 249 20.93 25.25 14.96
C LYS A 249 20.30 24.50 13.79
N ILE A 250 19.58 25.20 12.93
CA ILE A 250 18.92 24.65 11.75
C ILE A 250 19.48 25.31 10.50
N LEU A 251 19.95 24.49 9.55
CA LEU A 251 20.27 24.91 8.20
C LEU A 251 19.12 24.50 7.25
N PRO A 252 18.23 25.42 6.93
CA PRO A 252 17.01 25.08 6.19
C PRO A 252 17.24 24.90 4.69
N GLY A 253 16.40 24.07 4.06
CA GLY A 253 16.37 23.83 2.63
C GLY A 253 15.68 24.94 1.83
N VAL A 254 15.93 26.21 2.12
CA VAL A 254 15.26 27.34 1.46
C VAL A 254 15.82 27.57 0.06
N GLY A 255 14.90 27.84 -0.89
CA GLY A 255 15.19 28.14 -2.28
C GLY A 255 14.78 27.01 -3.21
N SER A 256 15.03 27.18 -4.50
CA SER A 256 14.76 26.19 -5.53
C SER A 256 16.00 25.93 -6.37
N THR A 257 16.15 24.68 -6.81
CA THR A 257 17.22 24.29 -7.73
C THR A 257 16.69 23.29 -8.74
N GLN A 258 17.15 23.42 -9.99
CA GLN A 258 16.86 22.46 -11.05
C GLN A 258 17.75 21.21 -10.99
N ASN A 259 18.88 21.30 -10.24
CA ASN A 259 19.84 20.19 -10.10
C ASN A 259 20.18 19.91 -8.63
N PRO A 260 19.26 19.36 -7.84
CA PRO A 260 19.51 19.00 -6.43
C PRO A 260 20.66 18.02 -6.26
N ALA A 261 20.67 16.97 -7.10
CA ALA A 261 21.71 15.92 -7.03
C ALA A 261 23.11 16.46 -7.31
N GLY A 262 23.25 17.41 -8.25
CA GLY A 262 24.53 18.05 -8.54
C GLY A 262 25.04 18.88 -7.37
N LEU A 263 24.16 19.60 -6.68
CA LEU A 263 24.52 20.37 -5.50
C LEU A 263 24.95 19.46 -4.32
N LEU A 264 24.20 18.39 -4.08
CA LEU A 264 24.51 17.43 -3.01
C LEU A 264 25.83 16.67 -3.23
N ARG A 265 26.24 16.47 -4.51
CA ARG A 265 27.51 15.85 -4.88
C ARG A 265 28.69 16.83 -4.93
N SER A 266 28.45 18.11 -4.81
CA SER A 266 29.49 19.12 -4.98
C SER A 266 30.57 19.04 -3.91
N ALA A 267 31.79 19.48 -4.24
CA ALA A 267 32.87 19.64 -3.26
C ALA A 267 32.46 20.61 -2.14
N ARG A 268 31.65 21.64 -2.48
CA ARG A 268 31.14 22.61 -1.50
C ARG A 268 30.23 21.95 -0.46
N MET A 269 29.45 20.91 -0.83
CA MET A 269 28.65 20.17 0.15
C MET A 269 29.52 19.41 1.15
N LYS A 270 30.62 18.82 0.70
CA LYS A 270 31.59 18.15 1.59
C LYS A 270 32.23 19.15 2.57
N THR A 271 32.73 20.27 2.05
CA THR A 271 33.28 21.34 2.90
C THR A 271 32.23 21.84 3.91
N LEU A 272 31.00 22.07 3.48
CA LEU A 272 29.89 22.49 4.34
C LEU A 272 29.65 21.50 5.49
N ILE A 273 29.65 20.19 5.20
CA ILE A 273 29.49 19.16 6.26
C ILE A 273 30.61 19.22 7.26
N GLU A 274 31.86 19.39 6.83
CA GLU A 274 32.98 19.54 7.75
C GLU A 274 32.89 20.85 8.57
N GLU A 275 32.58 21.98 7.93
CA GLU A 275 32.32 23.24 8.62
C GLU A 275 31.23 23.12 9.71
N LEU A 276 30.13 22.39 9.42
CA LEU A 276 29.03 22.15 10.36
C LEU A 276 29.44 21.25 11.55
N LYS A 277 30.41 20.36 11.36
CA LYS A 277 30.89 19.44 12.39
C LYS A 277 31.82 20.11 13.39
N GLU A 278 32.49 21.22 13.06
CA GLU A 278 33.44 21.89 13.93
C GLU A 278 32.79 22.41 15.23
N ASP A 279 31.56 22.93 15.12
CA ASP A 279 30.83 23.52 16.25
C ASP A 279 29.68 22.64 16.79
N ALA A 280 29.56 21.41 16.32
CA ALA A 280 28.47 20.51 16.69
C ALA A 280 28.99 19.23 17.37
N ASP A 281 28.19 18.69 18.28
CA ASP A 281 28.39 17.35 18.86
C ASP A 281 27.60 16.27 18.06
N LEU A 282 26.61 16.69 17.24
CA LEU A 282 25.82 15.83 16.41
C LEU A 282 25.28 16.61 15.21
N LEU A 283 25.48 16.08 14.01
CA LEU A 283 24.84 16.57 12.78
C LEU A 283 23.72 15.60 12.35
N ILE A 284 22.48 16.10 12.25
CA ILE A 284 21.33 15.35 11.75
C ILE A 284 20.97 15.89 10.37
N ILE A 285 20.82 15.02 9.39
CA ILE A 285 20.47 15.39 8.02
C ILE A 285 19.13 14.73 7.66
N ASP A 286 18.09 15.56 7.44
CA ASP A 286 16.82 15.11 6.84
C ASP A 286 17.01 14.95 5.33
N THR A 287 16.71 13.78 4.78
CA THR A 287 16.96 13.47 3.36
C THR A 287 15.68 13.08 2.64
N PRO A 288 15.59 13.19 1.30
CA PRO A 288 14.43 12.70 0.57
C PRO A 288 14.28 11.18 0.69
N PRO A 289 13.09 10.64 0.35
CA PRO A 289 12.84 9.19 0.41
C PRO A 289 13.78 8.41 -0.50
N CYS A 290 14.51 7.42 0.02
CA CYS A 290 15.48 6.63 -0.75
C CYS A 290 14.84 5.62 -1.71
N GLY A 291 13.58 5.22 -1.49
CA GLY A 291 12.85 4.33 -2.38
C GLY A 291 12.42 4.97 -3.70
N VAL A 292 12.43 6.30 -3.77
CA VAL A 292 12.02 7.06 -4.96
C VAL A 292 13.20 7.83 -5.57
N LEU A 293 14.16 8.26 -4.75
CA LEU A 293 15.25 9.14 -5.13
C LEU A 293 16.58 8.60 -4.61
N SER A 294 17.61 8.66 -5.45
CA SER A 294 18.98 8.26 -5.08
C SER A 294 19.72 9.29 -4.23
N ASP A 295 19.12 10.47 -3.99
CA ASP A 295 19.78 11.62 -3.33
C ASP A 295 20.22 11.29 -1.90
N ALA A 296 19.43 10.52 -1.13
CA ALA A 296 19.80 10.04 0.20
C ALA A 296 21.01 9.09 0.17
N SER A 297 21.04 8.18 -0.81
CA SER A 297 22.18 7.27 -1.01
C SER A 297 23.44 8.02 -1.40
N LEU A 298 23.32 9.12 -2.17
CA LEU A 298 24.44 9.96 -2.58
C LEU A 298 25.05 10.71 -1.40
N LEU A 299 24.23 11.25 -0.49
CA LEU A 299 24.69 11.84 0.76
C LEU A 299 25.38 10.80 1.64
N GLY A 300 24.77 9.61 1.79
CA GLY A 300 25.37 8.50 2.55
C GLY A 300 26.75 8.09 2.03
N LEU A 301 26.91 7.91 0.73
CA LEU A 301 28.20 7.59 0.10
C LEU A 301 29.23 8.70 0.30
N SER A 302 28.83 9.97 0.21
CA SER A 302 29.72 11.11 0.45
C SER A 302 30.22 11.13 1.91
N LEU A 303 29.37 10.75 2.87
CA LEU A 303 29.70 10.69 4.29
C LEU A 303 30.56 9.47 4.66
N ILE A 304 30.36 8.32 4.03
CA ILE A 304 31.21 7.13 4.23
C ILE A 304 32.65 7.41 3.82
N HIS A 305 32.86 8.14 2.73
CA HIS A 305 34.19 8.55 2.30
C HIS A 305 34.90 9.54 3.27
N ILE A 306 34.11 10.31 4.04
CA ILE A 306 34.63 11.26 5.01
C ILE A 306 34.97 10.59 6.35
N SER A 307 34.25 9.51 6.69
CA SER A 307 34.40 8.80 7.98
C SER A 307 35.31 7.57 7.94
N GLU A 308 35.81 7.14 6.77
CA GLU A 308 36.87 6.11 6.73
C GLU A 308 38.21 6.70 7.24
N PRO A 309 38.69 6.23 8.42
CA PRO A 309 40.06 6.55 8.78
C PRO A 309 40.96 5.95 7.72
N THR A 310 41.77 6.79 7.09
CA THR A 310 42.86 6.33 6.22
C THR A 310 43.68 5.30 7.00
N ARG A 311 43.45 4.03 6.82
CA ARG A 311 44.34 2.98 7.23
C ARG A 311 45.62 3.20 6.44
N ARG A 312 46.55 3.96 7.01
CA ARG A 312 47.96 3.85 6.61
C ARG A 312 48.36 2.44 6.96
N THR A 313 48.41 1.57 5.96
CA THR A 313 49.17 0.33 6.02
C THR A 313 50.62 0.73 6.28
N PRO A 314 51.24 0.32 7.41
CA PRO A 314 52.68 0.42 7.52
C PRO A 314 53.30 -0.54 6.49
N ILE A 315 54.19 -0.05 5.69
CA ILE A 315 55.09 -0.81 4.84
C ILE A 315 56.01 -1.63 5.73
#